data_ab77348bc6b1d69c965046265ce6e3e0
#
_entry.id   ab77348bc6b1d69c965046265ce6e3e0
#
_cell.length_a   1.000
_cell.length_b   1.000
_cell.length_c   1.000
_cell.angle_alpha   90.00
_cell.angle_beta   90.00
_cell.angle_gamma   90.00
#
_symmetry.space_group_name_H-M   'P 1'
#
loop_
_entity.id
_entity.type
_entity.pdbx_description
1 polymer ?
#
loop_
_entity_poly.entity_id
_entity_poly.type
_entity_poly.pdbx_seq_one_letter_code
_entity_poly.pdbx_strand_id
1 'polypeptide(L)'
;FKGQYIIFDLPVFSALQEFYLKSIGINAKYGANEDTNGVSCIFKIEALKEVLSNKKSKKKSIFIATWSISEAPIYLRSLFLSMIGNFDVFLIAYQRQFGETDNSTYFSAWKDSLKNYQWYNHEIRHLPNNYYLFGKNTQ
;
A
#
# COMPACT_ATOMS: atom_id res chain seq x y z
N PHE A 1 -1.72 7.67 -17.82
CA PHE A 1 -1.72 7.99 -16.39
C PHE A 1 -0.69 9.08 -16.14
N LYS A 2 -1.13 10.18 -15.58
CA LYS A 2 -0.24 11.31 -15.20
C LYS A 2 -0.09 11.29 -13.68
N GLY A 3 1.01 10.72 -13.16
CA GLY A 3 1.27 10.66 -11.74
C GLY A 3 2.43 9.74 -11.41
N GLN A 4 2.86 9.78 -10.17
CA GLN A 4 3.87 8.86 -9.65
C GLN A 4 3.19 7.59 -9.14
N TYR A 5 3.71 6.44 -9.53
CA TYR A 5 3.30 5.14 -9.02
C TYR A 5 4.47 4.49 -8.28
N ILE A 6 4.22 4.06 -7.05
CA ILE A 6 5.23 3.42 -6.22
C ILE A 6 4.77 2.00 -5.95
N ILE A 7 5.59 1.02 -6.33
CA ILE A 7 5.42 -0.39 -5.99
C ILE A 7 6.49 -0.72 -4.96
N PHE A 8 6.09 -1.32 -3.86
CA PHE A 8 7.02 -1.85 -2.87
C PHE A 8 6.87 -3.36 -2.77
N ASP A 9 7.96 -4.07 -3.03
CA ASP A 9 7.95 -5.54 -3.06
C ASP A 9 9.34 -6.10 -2.72
N LEU A 10 9.47 -7.42 -2.68
CA LEU A 10 10.76 -8.10 -2.55
C LEU A 10 11.69 -7.77 -3.75
N PRO A 11 13.02 -7.79 -3.56
CA PRO A 11 13.97 -7.38 -4.61
C PRO A 11 13.75 -8.08 -5.96
N VAL A 12 13.50 -9.40 -5.93
CA VAL A 12 13.28 -10.18 -7.16
C VAL A 12 11.99 -9.74 -7.87
N PHE A 13 10.90 -9.51 -7.14
CA PHE A 13 9.64 -9.06 -7.73
C PHE A 13 9.73 -7.62 -8.22
N SER A 14 10.43 -6.74 -7.50
CA SER A 14 10.65 -5.36 -7.96
C SER A 14 11.44 -5.31 -9.27
N ALA A 15 12.45 -6.18 -9.44
CA ALA A 15 13.19 -6.29 -10.71
C ALA A 15 12.32 -6.83 -11.85
N LEU A 16 11.49 -7.83 -11.56
CA LEU A 16 10.56 -8.41 -12.53
C LEU A 16 9.50 -7.38 -12.97
N GLN A 17 8.95 -6.61 -12.03
CA GLN A 17 8.00 -5.55 -12.30
C GLN A 17 8.60 -4.46 -13.19
N GLU A 18 9.82 -4.02 -12.91
CA GLU A 18 10.53 -3.07 -13.78
C GLU A 18 10.66 -3.62 -15.20
N PHE A 19 11.13 -4.85 -15.35
CA PHE A 19 11.29 -5.51 -16.65
C PHE A 19 9.96 -5.54 -17.45
N TYR A 20 8.87 -6.00 -16.83
CA TYR A 20 7.57 -6.06 -17.49
C TYR A 20 7.04 -4.68 -17.87
N LEU A 21 7.11 -3.71 -16.96
CA LEU A 21 6.62 -2.36 -17.22
C LEU A 21 7.39 -1.70 -18.37
N LYS A 22 8.72 -1.86 -18.41
CA LYS A 22 9.54 -1.35 -19.52
C LYS A 22 9.23 -2.04 -20.85
N SER A 23 8.95 -3.36 -20.84
CA SER A 23 8.64 -4.11 -22.05
C SER A 23 7.37 -3.65 -22.76
N ILE A 24 6.45 -3.02 -22.02
CA ILE A 24 5.21 -2.42 -22.54
C ILE A 24 5.27 -0.89 -22.66
N GLY A 25 6.48 -0.31 -22.60
CA GLY A 25 6.70 1.11 -22.83
C GLY A 25 6.41 2.03 -21.64
N ILE A 26 6.24 1.47 -20.42
CA ILE A 26 6.05 2.27 -19.22
C ILE A 26 7.42 2.68 -18.64
N ASN A 27 7.56 3.98 -18.31
CA ASN A 27 8.76 4.48 -17.62
C ASN A 27 8.81 3.94 -16.17
N ALA A 28 9.55 2.87 -15.97
CA ALA A 28 9.76 2.22 -14.67
C ALA A 28 11.23 2.16 -14.31
N LYS A 29 11.56 2.20 -13.02
CA LYS A 29 12.91 2.12 -12.49
C LYS A 29 12.98 1.20 -11.29
N TYR A 30 13.96 0.30 -11.29
CA TYR A 30 14.33 -0.49 -10.12
C TYR A 30 14.96 0.42 -9.07
N GLY A 31 14.29 0.58 -7.94
CA GLY A 31 14.57 1.63 -6.96
C GLY A 31 13.67 2.85 -7.14
N ALA A 32 14.05 3.98 -6.54
CA ALA A 32 13.32 5.23 -6.67
C ALA A 32 13.49 5.85 -8.08
N ASN A 33 12.37 6.28 -8.66
CA ASN A 33 12.35 7.01 -9.92
C ASN A 33 12.16 8.50 -9.62
N GLU A 34 13.06 9.34 -10.11
CA GLU A 34 13.00 10.80 -9.92
C GLU A 34 11.93 11.44 -10.80
N ASP A 35 11.50 10.74 -11.85
CA ASP A 35 10.43 11.22 -12.73
C ASP A 35 9.07 11.14 -12.01
N THR A 36 8.41 12.29 -11.92
CA THR A 36 7.10 12.43 -11.27
C THR A 36 5.94 11.76 -12.01
N ASN A 37 6.18 11.24 -13.22
CA ASN A 37 5.22 10.52 -14.04
C ASN A 37 5.64 9.06 -14.31
N GLY A 38 6.59 8.54 -13.53
CA GLY A 38 7.11 7.20 -13.70
C GLY A 38 6.69 6.24 -12.57
N VAL A 39 7.13 5.00 -12.71
CA VAL A 39 6.96 3.94 -11.72
C VAL A 39 8.27 3.69 -10.99
N SER A 40 8.22 3.70 -9.66
CA SER A 40 9.32 3.29 -8.78
C SER A 40 9.06 1.87 -8.29
N CYS A 41 9.95 0.92 -8.62
CA CYS A 41 9.89 -0.46 -8.11
C CYS A 41 10.86 -0.58 -6.93
N ILE A 42 10.39 -0.25 -5.74
CA ILE A 42 11.19 -0.11 -4.51
C ILE A 42 11.21 -1.42 -3.73
N PHE A 43 12.36 -1.78 -3.18
CA PHE A 43 12.55 -2.98 -2.36
C PHE A 43 13.27 -2.72 -1.03
N LYS A 44 13.75 -1.50 -0.81
CA LYS A 44 14.37 -1.07 0.45
C LYS A 44 13.44 -0.15 1.20
N ILE A 45 13.24 -0.45 2.49
CA ILE A 45 12.33 0.32 3.34
C ILE A 45 12.78 1.78 3.51
N GLU A 46 14.10 2.01 3.53
CA GLU A 46 14.68 3.34 3.64
C GLU A 46 14.34 4.20 2.41
N ALA A 47 14.46 3.64 1.21
CA ALA A 47 14.09 4.30 -0.03
C ALA A 47 12.57 4.59 -0.08
N LEU A 48 11.73 3.67 0.41
CA LEU A 48 10.29 3.91 0.52
C LEU A 48 10.00 5.08 1.47
N LYS A 49 10.63 5.12 2.65
CA LYS A 49 10.48 6.22 3.61
C LYS A 49 10.86 7.56 2.99
N GLU A 50 11.97 7.62 2.28
CA GLU A 50 12.45 8.83 1.60
C GLU A 50 11.44 9.32 0.56
N VAL A 51 10.97 8.44 -0.32
CA VAL A 51 9.99 8.79 -1.36
C VAL A 51 8.66 9.24 -0.76
N LEU A 52 8.18 8.59 0.32
CA LEU A 52 6.95 8.98 0.99
C LEU A 52 7.09 10.32 1.75
N SER A 53 8.26 10.61 2.34
CA SER A 53 8.54 11.88 3.02
C SER A 53 8.62 13.06 2.04
N ASN A 54 9.09 12.82 0.83
CA ASN A 54 9.20 13.83 -0.23
C ASN A 54 7.88 14.07 -0.99
N LYS A 55 6.79 13.43 -0.56
CA LYS A 55 5.47 13.59 -1.15
C LYS A 55 5.02 15.05 -1.08
N LYS A 56 4.95 15.71 -2.24
CA LYS A 56 4.41 17.07 -2.34
C LYS A 56 2.93 17.07 -1.98
N SER A 57 2.55 17.78 -0.92
CA SER A 57 1.27 17.72 -0.21
C SER A 57 0.00 18.07 -1.01
N LYS A 58 0.13 18.44 -2.28
CA LYS A 58 -1.02 18.91 -3.10
C LYS A 58 -1.60 17.86 -4.06
N LYS A 59 -0.96 16.69 -4.21
CA LYS A 59 -1.47 15.64 -5.12
C LYS A 59 -2.27 14.62 -4.32
N LYS A 60 -3.46 14.29 -4.83
CA LYS A 60 -4.26 13.19 -4.28
C LYS A 60 -3.50 11.88 -4.36
N SER A 61 -3.62 11.08 -3.32
CA SER A 61 -2.86 9.84 -3.15
C SER A 61 -3.76 8.70 -2.72
N ILE A 62 -3.50 7.53 -3.28
CA ILE A 62 -4.14 6.29 -2.88
C ILE A 62 -3.09 5.27 -2.44
N PHE A 63 -3.38 4.59 -1.35
CA PHE A 63 -2.65 3.41 -0.91
C PHE A 63 -3.43 2.16 -1.24
N ILE A 64 -2.79 1.20 -1.88
CA ILE A 64 -3.40 -0.09 -2.25
C ILE A 64 -2.55 -1.22 -1.72
N ALA A 65 -3.17 -2.13 -0.98
CA ALA A 65 -2.54 -3.37 -0.52
C ALA A 65 -3.56 -4.52 -0.57
N THR A 66 -3.38 -5.43 -1.50
CA THR A 66 -4.24 -6.61 -1.65
C THR A 66 -3.55 -7.83 -1.07
N TRP A 67 -4.02 -8.27 0.09
CA TRP A 67 -3.48 -9.36 0.94
C TRP A 67 -2.05 -9.17 1.46
N SER A 68 -1.19 -8.42 0.77
CA SER A 68 0.24 -8.28 1.08
C SER A 68 0.52 -7.87 2.54
N ILE A 69 -0.20 -6.85 3.07
CA ILE A 69 -0.02 -6.44 4.47
C ILE A 69 -0.61 -7.48 5.43
N SER A 70 -1.75 -8.08 5.11
CA SER A 70 -2.39 -9.06 5.98
C SER A 70 -1.63 -10.39 6.11
N GLU A 71 -0.68 -10.64 5.24
CA GLU A 71 0.20 -11.80 5.23
C GLU A 71 1.62 -11.49 5.73
N ALA A 72 1.94 -10.23 5.90
CA ALA A 72 3.25 -9.80 6.40
C ALA A 72 3.38 -10.05 7.92
N PRO A 73 4.58 -10.26 8.46
CA PRO A 73 4.82 -10.29 9.90
C PRO A 73 4.38 -9.01 10.61
N ILE A 74 3.88 -9.12 11.85
CA ILE A 74 3.29 -8.00 12.62
C ILE A 74 4.24 -6.80 12.73
N TYR A 75 5.54 -7.03 12.98
CA TYR A 75 6.51 -5.94 13.10
C TYR A 75 6.62 -5.14 11.79
N LEU A 76 6.54 -5.82 10.64
CA LEU A 76 6.60 -5.20 9.32
C LEU A 76 5.32 -4.42 9.02
N ARG A 77 4.15 -4.99 9.37
CA ARG A 77 2.86 -4.28 9.26
C ARG A 77 2.87 -2.97 10.04
N SER A 78 3.29 -3.02 11.30
CA SER A 78 3.34 -1.83 12.17
C SER A 78 4.26 -0.76 11.59
N LEU A 79 5.40 -1.16 11.03
CA LEU A 79 6.31 -0.26 10.36
C LEU A 79 5.65 0.39 9.13
N PHE A 80 5.01 -0.38 8.23
CA PHE A 80 4.32 0.15 7.07
C PHE A 80 3.16 1.07 7.45
N LEU A 81 2.28 0.63 8.34
CA LEU A 81 1.11 1.38 8.73
C LEU A 81 1.46 2.71 9.40
N SER A 82 2.62 2.79 10.09
CA SER A 82 3.10 4.05 10.65
C SER A 82 3.54 5.07 9.57
N MET A 83 3.94 4.61 8.38
CA MET A 83 4.41 5.48 7.29
C MET A 83 3.29 6.00 6.39
N ILE A 84 2.13 5.32 6.37
CA ILE A 84 1.07 5.58 5.38
C ILE A 84 -0.12 6.37 5.93
N GLY A 85 -0.05 6.87 7.16
CA GLY A 85 -1.16 7.57 7.83
C GLY A 85 -1.71 8.84 7.13
N ASN A 86 -1.06 9.31 6.06
CA ASN A 86 -1.38 10.57 5.36
C ASN A 86 -1.82 10.39 3.90
N PHE A 87 -2.33 9.20 3.52
CA PHE A 87 -2.92 9.01 2.19
C PHE A 87 -4.37 9.52 2.17
N ASP A 88 -4.83 10.03 1.01
CA ASP A 88 -6.22 10.48 0.87
C ASP A 88 -7.20 9.32 0.82
N VAL A 89 -6.77 8.20 0.25
CA VAL A 89 -7.61 7.01 0.09
C VAL A 89 -6.82 5.74 0.40
N PHE A 90 -7.48 4.78 1.02
CA PHE A 90 -6.99 3.42 1.26
C PHE A 90 -7.88 2.39 0.57
N LEU A 91 -7.24 1.40 -0.04
CA LEU A 91 -7.85 0.14 -0.47
C LEU A 91 -6.99 -1.00 0.06
N ILE A 92 -7.51 -1.73 1.04
CA ILE A 92 -6.83 -2.90 1.61
C ILE A 92 -7.74 -4.11 1.42
N ALA A 93 -7.22 -5.18 0.83
CA ALA A 93 -7.87 -6.48 0.87
C ALA A 93 -7.15 -7.37 1.89
N TYR A 94 -7.92 -8.07 2.71
CA TYR A 94 -7.35 -8.95 3.73
C TYR A 94 -8.27 -10.14 4.03
N GLN A 95 -7.68 -11.27 4.40
CA GLN A 95 -8.39 -12.40 4.98
C GLN A 95 -8.54 -12.20 6.49
N ARG A 96 -9.65 -12.72 7.04
CA ARG A 96 -9.98 -12.61 8.47
C ARG A 96 -8.84 -13.07 9.38
N GLN A 97 -8.17 -14.15 9.00
CA GLN A 97 -7.09 -14.73 9.78
C GLN A 97 -5.94 -15.17 8.85
N PHE A 98 -4.71 -14.95 9.28
CA PHE A 98 -3.51 -15.47 8.63
C PHE A 98 -2.56 -16.02 9.69
N GLY A 99 -2.30 -17.32 9.66
CA GLY A 99 -1.61 -18.00 10.75
C GLY A 99 -2.33 -17.78 12.07
N GLU A 100 -1.62 -17.30 13.07
CA GLU A 100 -2.16 -16.99 14.41
C GLU A 100 -2.72 -15.56 14.53
N THR A 101 -2.63 -14.76 13.46
CA THR A 101 -3.04 -13.36 13.49
C THR A 101 -4.49 -13.20 13.09
N ASP A 102 -5.33 -12.65 13.98
CA ASP A 102 -6.65 -12.13 13.66
C ASP A 102 -6.53 -10.75 12.98
N ASN A 103 -6.60 -10.76 11.66
CA ASN A 103 -6.52 -9.55 10.85
C ASN A 103 -7.71 -8.62 11.06
N SER A 104 -8.89 -9.13 11.39
CA SER A 104 -10.07 -8.30 11.64
C SER A 104 -9.86 -7.41 12.86
N THR A 105 -9.37 -7.98 13.95
CA THR A 105 -9.02 -7.24 15.17
C THR A 105 -7.86 -6.28 14.89
N TYR A 106 -6.83 -6.72 14.18
CA TYR A 106 -5.65 -5.89 13.86
C TYR A 106 -6.04 -4.64 13.05
N PHE A 107 -6.77 -4.81 11.95
CA PHE A 107 -7.18 -3.67 11.11
C PHE A 107 -8.24 -2.80 11.77
N SER A 108 -9.08 -3.35 12.67
CA SER A 108 -9.99 -2.54 13.46
C SER A 108 -9.24 -1.56 14.37
N ALA A 109 -8.27 -2.06 15.12
CA ALA A 109 -7.45 -1.21 16.00
C ALA A 109 -6.66 -0.15 15.21
N TRP A 110 -6.13 -0.51 14.04
CA TRP A 110 -5.44 0.44 13.18
C TRP A 110 -6.38 1.53 12.65
N LYS A 111 -7.57 1.18 12.15
CA LYS A 111 -8.58 2.18 11.73
C LYS A 111 -8.91 3.16 12.83
N ASP A 112 -9.09 2.67 14.06
CA ASP A 112 -9.47 3.50 15.20
C ASP A 112 -8.38 4.50 15.58
N SER A 113 -7.12 4.24 15.20
CA SER A 113 -6.00 5.18 15.36
C SER A 113 -6.04 6.35 14.37
N LEU A 114 -6.77 6.22 13.27
CA LEU A 114 -6.85 7.21 12.18
C LEU A 114 -8.20 7.95 12.22
N LYS A 115 -8.34 8.93 13.12
CA LYS A 115 -9.60 9.62 13.42
C LYS A 115 -10.22 10.43 12.26
N ASN A 116 -9.40 10.81 11.26
CA ASN A 116 -9.83 11.69 10.17
C ASN A 116 -10.24 10.90 8.91
N TYR A 117 -10.66 9.64 9.08
CA TYR A 117 -11.04 8.79 7.96
C TYR A 117 -12.44 8.23 8.15
N GLN A 118 -13.18 8.21 7.05
CA GLN A 118 -14.40 7.43 6.92
C GLN A 118 -14.04 6.05 6.37
N TRP A 119 -14.44 4.99 7.08
CA TRP A 119 -14.09 3.62 6.76
C TRP A 119 -15.30 2.80 6.37
N TYR A 120 -15.12 1.95 5.35
CA TYR A 120 -16.10 0.96 4.89
C TYR A 120 -15.41 -0.40 4.80
N ASN A 121 -16.01 -1.41 5.42
CA ASN A 121 -15.52 -2.78 5.41
C ASN A 121 -16.57 -3.69 4.78
N HIS A 122 -16.23 -4.38 3.70
CA HIS A 122 -17.13 -5.23 2.93
C HIS A 122 -16.55 -6.62 2.79
N GLU A 123 -17.33 -7.64 3.14
CA GLU A 123 -16.98 -9.01 2.86
C GLU A 123 -17.06 -9.30 1.35
N ILE A 124 -16.08 -10.04 0.84
CA ILE A 124 -16.02 -10.43 -0.58
C ILE A 124 -16.96 -11.63 -0.78
N ARG A 125 -18.09 -11.43 -1.44
CA ARG A 125 -19.17 -12.43 -1.54
C ARG A 125 -18.73 -13.81 -2.03
N HIS A 126 -17.81 -13.87 -3.01
CA HIS A 126 -17.31 -15.11 -3.60
C HIS A 126 -16.06 -15.65 -2.92
N LEU A 127 -15.57 -14.99 -1.88
CA LEU A 127 -14.40 -15.38 -1.11
C LEU A 127 -14.69 -15.18 0.40
N PRO A 128 -15.40 -16.10 1.05
CA PRO A 128 -15.78 -15.99 2.45
C PRO A 128 -14.58 -15.71 3.36
N ASN A 129 -14.81 -14.95 4.44
CA ASN A 129 -13.76 -14.51 5.37
C ASN A 129 -12.66 -13.63 4.76
N ASN A 130 -12.89 -13.07 3.58
CA ASN A 130 -12.04 -12.05 2.98
C ASN A 130 -12.81 -10.74 2.84
N TYR A 131 -12.11 -9.63 3.02
CA TYR A 131 -12.72 -8.31 3.12
C TYR A 131 -11.98 -7.28 2.28
N TYR A 132 -12.73 -6.31 1.76
CA TYR A 132 -12.19 -5.03 1.30
C TYR A 132 -12.41 -3.98 2.37
N LEU A 133 -11.35 -3.30 2.75
CA LEU A 133 -11.36 -2.14 3.63
C LEU A 133 -11.06 -0.89 2.81
N PHE A 134 -12.03 -0.02 2.69
CA PHE A 134 -11.90 1.29 2.06
C PHE A 134 -11.82 2.37 3.12
N GLY A 135 -10.85 3.27 2.99
CA GLY A 135 -10.72 4.45 3.82
C GLY A 135 -10.66 5.71 2.96
N LYS A 136 -11.36 6.75 3.37
CA LYS A 136 -11.31 8.06 2.71
C LYS A 136 -11.05 9.14 3.76
N ASN A 137 -10.02 9.95 3.54
CA ASN A 137 -9.74 11.11 4.37
C ASN A 137 -10.89 12.11 4.25
N THR A 138 -11.33 12.67 5.37
CA THR A 138 -12.46 13.59 5.47
C THR A 138 -12.04 15.06 5.59
N GLN A 139 -10.72 15.32 5.57
CA GLN A 139 -10.12 16.66 5.58
C GLN A 139 -9.80 17.19 4.19
#